data_fbd2b55d7c54d39474a43f2027f4c2a5
#
_entry.id   fbd2b55d7c54d39474a43f2027f4c2a5
#
_cell.length_a   1.000
_cell.length_b   1.000
_cell.length_c   1.000
_cell.angle_alpha   90.00
_cell.angle_beta   90.00
_cell.angle_gamma   90.00
#
_symmetry.space_group_name_H-M   'P 1'
#
loop_
_entity.id
_entity.type
_entity.pdbx_description
1 polymer ?
#
loop_
_entity_poly.entity_id
_entity_poly.type
_entity_poly.pdbx_seq_one_letter_code
_entity_poly.pdbx_strand_id
1 'polypeptide(L)'
;MRKKLEKIYMALIFILLYAPIVTLVVLSFNDSKTRAKWGGFTLHWYRSLFANTEIMNALYTTLIIALLASAIATVLGTLACIGINSMSKKSRTVFMGITNIPMLNGEIVMGISLMLLFIICRIQLGFGTILMAHITFNVPYVILSVMPKLKQTNKSTYEAALDLGASPLHAFWKVIFPDIMPGVVSGFLLSFTMSLDDFVITYFTKGPGVDTLSTKIYAEVRKGIKPEMYSLSTILFVTVLLLLLLVNVNPSPKEEKEEAKEREAMAKKGIRFRITKRVVFRRILPIAMVLVIGGGGIYYGSQNASAGGSQQLIVYNWGEYMDSDVIDIFEEETGIHVVYEEYETNEIMYPKIKSGAISYDLVCPSDYCLLYTSP
;
A
#
# COMPACT_ATOMS: atom_id res chain seq x y z
N MET A 1 -15.67 16.50 39.08
CA MET A 1 -15.82 15.04 38.87
C MET A 1 -15.89 14.65 37.43
N ARG A 2 -16.76 15.27 36.59
CA ARG A 2 -16.97 14.95 35.17
C ARG A 2 -15.67 14.95 34.33
N LYS A 3 -14.84 15.99 34.42
CA LYS A 3 -13.56 16.09 33.70
C LYS A 3 -12.52 15.02 34.10
N LYS A 4 -12.57 14.51 35.33
CA LYS A 4 -11.70 13.37 35.76
C LYS A 4 -12.21 12.05 35.19
N LEU A 5 -13.53 11.85 35.15
CA LEU A 5 -14.14 10.67 34.52
C LEU A 5 -13.88 10.60 33.03
N GLU A 6 -13.99 11.73 32.33
CA GLU A 6 -13.66 11.85 30.90
C GLU A 6 -12.20 11.50 30.61
N LYS A 7 -11.25 11.95 31.45
CA LYS A 7 -9.83 11.60 31.30
C LYS A 7 -9.56 10.12 31.56
N ILE A 8 -10.22 9.53 32.59
CA ILE A 8 -10.08 8.10 32.89
C ILE A 8 -10.65 7.27 31.73
N TYR A 9 -11.81 7.62 31.21
CA TYR A 9 -12.44 6.96 30.09
C TYR A 9 -11.55 7.02 28.83
N MET A 10 -11.00 8.20 28.49
CA MET A 10 -10.04 8.37 27.41
C MET A 10 -8.79 7.50 27.61
N ALA A 11 -8.20 7.53 28.81
CA ALA A 11 -7.02 6.73 29.11
C ALA A 11 -7.30 5.21 28.95
N LEU A 12 -8.47 4.76 29.40
CA LEU A 12 -8.88 3.36 29.28
C LEU A 12 -9.00 2.95 27.82
N ILE A 13 -9.62 3.78 26.97
CA ILE A 13 -9.72 3.53 25.53
C ILE A 13 -8.32 3.44 24.91
N PHE A 14 -7.43 4.39 25.23
CA PHE A 14 -6.06 4.37 24.70
C PHE A 14 -5.30 3.12 25.13
N ILE A 15 -5.40 2.73 26.41
CA ILE A 15 -4.75 1.51 26.90
C ILE A 15 -5.30 0.30 26.13
N LEU A 16 -6.60 0.19 25.96
CA LEU A 16 -7.25 -0.94 25.28
C LEU A 16 -6.87 -1.03 23.81
N LEU A 17 -6.73 0.11 23.13
CA LEU A 17 -6.30 0.18 21.72
C LEU A 17 -4.82 -0.16 21.55
N TYR A 18 -3.95 0.33 22.42
CA TYR A 18 -2.51 0.17 22.26
C TYR A 18 -1.93 -1.06 22.98
N ALA A 19 -2.65 -1.66 23.95
CA ALA A 19 -2.19 -2.84 24.67
C ALA A 19 -1.78 -4.01 23.73
N PRO A 20 -2.54 -4.37 22.68
CA PRO A 20 -2.12 -5.43 21.75
C PRO A 20 -0.81 -5.10 21.06
N ILE A 21 -0.63 -3.85 20.61
CA ILE A 21 0.58 -3.40 19.93
C ILE A 21 1.79 -3.45 20.86
N VAL A 22 1.63 -2.92 22.10
CA VAL A 22 2.68 -2.98 23.11
C VAL A 22 3.04 -4.44 23.44
N THR A 23 2.06 -5.31 23.52
CA THR A 23 2.29 -6.74 23.73
C THR A 23 3.12 -7.36 22.63
N LEU A 24 2.83 -7.07 21.35
CA LEU A 24 3.62 -7.53 20.20
C LEU A 24 5.06 -6.99 20.26
N VAL A 25 5.22 -5.70 20.59
CA VAL A 25 6.55 -5.09 20.76
C VAL A 25 7.34 -5.77 21.87
N VAL A 26 6.72 -6.05 23.02
CA VAL A 26 7.39 -6.76 24.13
C VAL A 26 7.75 -8.19 23.72
N LEU A 27 6.84 -8.91 23.08
CA LEU A 27 7.10 -10.29 22.63
C LEU A 27 8.17 -10.39 21.54
N SER A 28 8.41 -9.34 20.76
CA SER A 28 9.48 -9.31 19.75
C SER A 28 10.90 -9.41 20.35
N PHE A 29 11.03 -9.08 21.64
CA PHE A 29 12.30 -9.20 22.38
C PHE A 29 12.37 -10.45 23.24
N ASN A 30 11.34 -11.31 23.23
CA ASN A 30 11.30 -12.53 24.02
C ASN A 30 12.04 -13.67 23.31
N ASP A 31 13.02 -14.29 23.96
CA ASP A 31 13.82 -15.40 23.40
C ASP A 31 13.04 -16.73 23.33
N SER A 32 11.86 -16.80 23.92
CA SER A 32 11.02 -17.99 23.89
C SER A 32 10.23 -18.11 22.58
N LYS A 33 10.22 -19.31 21.99
CA LYS A 33 9.33 -19.65 20.86
C LYS A 33 7.85 -19.65 21.25
N THR A 34 7.55 -19.77 22.58
CA THR A 34 6.19 -19.80 23.09
C THR A 34 5.80 -18.46 23.71
N ARG A 35 4.54 -18.04 23.52
CA ARG A 35 4.00 -16.77 24.04
C ARG A 35 3.80 -16.78 25.57
N ALA A 36 3.67 -17.96 26.14
CA ALA A 36 3.29 -18.13 27.54
C ALA A 36 4.44 -17.94 28.53
N LYS A 37 5.69 -17.99 28.08
CA LYS A 37 6.87 -17.94 28.94
C LYS A 37 7.84 -16.87 28.47
N TRP A 38 8.32 -16.04 29.38
CA TRP A 38 9.42 -15.13 29.11
C TRP A 38 10.76 -15.87 29.18
N GLY A 39 11.46 -15.95 28.05
CA GLY A 39 12.74 -16.67 27.94
C GLY A 39 13.98 -15.79 28.12
N GLY A 40 13.79 -14.47 28.28
CA GLY A 40 14.90 -13.52 28.34
C GLY A 40 14.83 -12.49 27.19
N PHE A 41 15.67 -11.45 27.25
CA PHE A 41 15.76 -10.43 26.22
C PHE A 41 16.68 -10.91 25.08
N THR A 42 16.18 -10.83 23.84
CA THR A 42 16.94 -11.21 22.64
C THR A 42 16.71 -10.25 21.48
N LEU A 43 17.70 -10.12 20.61
CA LEU A 43 17.59 -9.49 19.28
C LEU A 43 17.72 -10.52 18.16
N HIS A 44 17.74 -11.80 18.50
CA HIS A 44 17.91 -12.90 17.55
C HIS A 44 16.87 -12.85 16.43
N TRP A 45 15.60 -12.64 16.77
CA TRP A 45 14.49 -12.60 15.82
C TRP A 45 14.59 -11.48 14.78
N TYR A 46 15.22 -10.35 15.14
CA TYR A 46 15.49 -9.27 14.18
C TYR A 46 16.57 -9.68 13.17
N ARG A 47 17.61 -10.40 13.61
CA ARG A 47 18.61 -10.92 12.68
C ARG A 47 18.05 -12.01 11.78
N SER A 48 17.28 -12.94 12.32
CA SER A 48 16.58 -13.99 11.57
C SER A 48 15.66 -13.38 10.52
N LEU A 49 14.87 -12.37 10.90
CA LEU A 49 13.98 -11.65 9.98
C LEU A 49 14.71 -11.07 8.76
N PHE A 50 15.83 -10.39 8.97
CA PHE A 50 16.61 -9.82 7.86
C PHE A 50 17.36 -10.87 7.04
N ALA A 51 17.59 -12.05 7.58
CA ALA A 51 18.17 -13.19 6.85
C ALA A 51 17.10 -13.97 6.06
N ASN A 52 15.82 -13.81 6.40
CA ASN A 52 14.72 -14.50 5.74
C ASN A 52 14.43 -13.85 4.38
N THR A 53 14.84 -14.52 3.30
CA THR A 53 14.74 -14.02 1.92
C THR A 53 13.29 -13.87 1.48
N GLU A 54 12.38 -14.75 1.91
CA GLU A 54 10.95 -14.69 1.55
C GLU A 54 10.27 -13.45 2.11
N ILE A 55 10.49 -13.15 3.39
CA ILE A 55 9.92 -11.96 4.03
C ILE A 55 10.51 -10.69 3.40
N MET A 56 11.82 -10.68 3.11
CA MET A 56 12.46 -9.55 2.45
C MET A 56 11.90 -9.34 1.03
N ASN A 57 11.73 -10.39 0.25
CA ASN A 57 11.13 -10.31 -1.08
C ASN A 57 9.69 -9.80 -1.02
N ALA A 58 8.87 -10.29 -0.08
CA ALA A 58 7.52 -9.79 0.13
C ALA A 58 7.50 -8.30 0.52
N LEU A 59 8.41 -7.85 1.37
CA LEU A 59 8.59 -6.44 1.73
C LEU A 59 8.94 -5.59 0.49
N TYR A 60 9.91 -6.02 -0.31
CA TYR A 60 10.29 -5.31 -1.53
C TYR A 60 9.16 -5.24 -2.55
N THR A 61 8.47 -6.35 -2.77
CA THR A 61 7.29 -6.40 -3.66
C THR A 61 6.24 -5.41 -3.21
N THR A 62 5.92 -5.37 -1.91
CA THR A 62 4.96 -4.42 -1.34
C THR A 62 5.37 -2.97 -1.58
N LEU A 63 6.63 -2.62 -1.29
CA LEU A 63 7.13 -1.26 -1.46
C LEU A 63 7.13 -0.82 -2.93
N ILE A 64 7.53 -1.70 -3.84
CA ILE A 64 7.54 -1.42 -5.27
C ILE A 64 6.13 -1.22 -5.80
N ILE A 65 5.20 -2.12 -5.46
CA ILE A 65 3.80 -2.01 -5.88
C ILE A 65 3.18 -0.73 -5.31
N ALA A 66 3.35 -0.48 -4.01
CA ALA A 66 2.79 0.70 -3.36
C ALA A 66 3.32 1.99 -3.99
N LEU A 67 4.62 2.07 -4.29
CA LEU A 67 5.24 3.23 -4.90
C LEU A 67 4.77 3.44 -6.35
N LEU A 68 4.82 2.39 -7.17
CA LEU A 68 4.42 2.47 -8.57
C LEU A 68 2.92 2.75 -8.71
N ALA A 69 2.08 2.02 -7.95
CA ALA A 69 0.64 2.22 -7.99
C ALA A 69 0.25 3.63 -7.54
N SER A 70 0.82 4.12 -6.44
CA SER A 70 0.52 5.47 -5.95
C SER A 70 1.01 6.56 -6.89
N ALA A 71 2.19 6.40 -7.50
CA ALA A 71 2.71 7.36 -8.46
C ALA A 71 1.82 7.43 -9.71
N ILE A 72 1.49 6.29 -10.30
CA ILE A 72 0.63 6.21 -11.48
C ILE A 72 -0.78 6.71 -11.16
N ALA A 73 -1.37 6.25 -10.03
CA ALA A 73 -2.70 6.69 -9.59
C ALA A 73 -2.75 8.20 -9.33
N THR A 74 -1.66 8.80 -8.82
CA THR A 74 -1.57 10.24 -8.58
C THR A 74 -1.59 11.03 -9.88
N VAL A 75 -0.85 10.58 -10.89
CA VAL A 75 -0.88 11.20 -12.22
C VAL A 75 -2.27 11.08 -12.84
N LEU A 76 -2.82 9.87 -12.91
CA LEU A 76 -4.13 9.60 -13.48
C LEU A 76 -5.26 10.33 -12.74
N GLY A 77 -5.25 10.27 -11.42
CA GLY A 77 -6.25 10.91 -10.56
C GLY A 77 -6.20 12.44 -10.65
N THR A 78 -5.00 13.03 -10.75
CA THR A 78 -4.84 14.47 -10.93
C THR A 78 -5.36 14.90 -12.31
N LEU A 79 -5.03 14.18 -13.38
CA LEU A 79 -5.54 14.45 -14.72
C LEU A 79 -7.07 14.28 -14.78
N ALA A 80 -7.60 13.21 -14.20
CA ALA A 80 -9.05 12.99 -14.10
C ALA A 80 -9.73 14.12 -13.32
N CYS A 81 -9.13 14.60 -12.23
CA CYS A 81 -9.64 15.69 -11.41
C CYS A 81 -9.76 17.00 -12.23
N ILE A 82 -8.75 17.33 -13.03
CA ILE A 82 -8.75 18.49 -13.93
C ILE A 82 -9.86 18.35 -14.98
N GLY A 83 -9.95 17.17 -15.61
CA GLY A 83 -10.99 16.86 -16.59
C GLY A 83 -12.40 16.98 -16.00
N ILE A 84 -12.65 16.38 -14.85
CA ILE A 84 -13.96 16.44 -14.15
C ILE A 84 -14.30 17.89 -13.74
N ASN A 85 -13.29 18.67 -13.33
CA ASN A 85 -13.54 20.07 -12.93
C ASN A 85 -13.91 20.97 -14.11
N SER A 86 -13.47 20.66 -15.32
CA SER A 86 -13.82 21.39 -16.54
C SER A 86 -15.21 21.06 -17.10
N MET A 87 -15.82 19.94 -16.63
CA MET A 87 -17.13 19.49 -17.12
C MET A 87 -18.30 20.36 -16.60
N SER A 88 -19.45 20.26 -17.28
CA SER A 88 -20.72 20.84 -16.84
C SER A 88 -21.13 20.30 -15.47
N LYS A 89 -21.95 21.06 -14.72
CA LYS A 89 -22.38 20.66 -13.36
C LYS A 89 -23.01 19.26 -13.32
N LYS A 90 -23.86 18.93 -14.31
CA LYS A 90 -24.54 17.62 -14.37
C LYS A 90 -23.54 16.48 -14.61
N SER A 91 -22.69 16.62 -15.62
CA SER A 91 -21.64 15.61 -15.93
C SER A 91 -20.68 15.43 -14.76
N ARG A 92 -20.23 16.53 -14.14
CA ARG A 92 -19.37 16.50 -12.96
C ARG A 92 -19.99 15.68 -11.82
N THR A 93 -21.29 15.88 -11.52
CA THR A 93 -21.98 15.13 -10.46
C THR A 93 -22.01 13.64 -10.77
N VAL A 94 -22.30 13.27 -12.03
CA VAL A 94 -22.33 11.87 -12.46
C VAL A 94 -20.93 11.23 -12.34
N PHE A 95 -19.90 11.88 -12.89
CA PHE A 95 -18.53 11.34 -12.84
C PHE A 95 -18.01 11.25 -11.40
N MET A 96 -18.29 12.23 -10.54
CA MET A 96 -17.94 12.14 -9.11
C MET A 96 -18.71 11.02 -8.41
N GLY A 97 -19.97 10.77 -8.78
CA GLY A 97 -20.73 9.62 -8.28
C GLY A 97 -20.06 8.29 -8.68
N ILE A 98 -19.72 8.13 -9.95
CA ILE A 98 -19.04 6.93 -10.46
C ILE A 98 -17.68 6.72 -9.76
N THR A 99 -16.92 7.79 -9.58
CA THR A 99 -15.61 7.75 -8.88
C THR A 99 -15.75 7.25 -7.43
N ASN A 100 -16.87 7.54 -6.78
CA ASN A 100 -17.09 7.12 -5.39
C ASN A 100 -17.55 5.65 -5.26
N ILE A 101 -18.04 5.02 -6.33
CA ILE A 101 -18.53 3.63 -6.29
C ILE A 101 -17.48 2.66 -5.74
N PRO A 102 -16.21 2.66 -6.19
CA PRO A 102 -15.20 1.76 -5.66
C PRO A 102 -14.94 1.93 -4.17
N MET A 103 -15.09 3.15 -3.64
CA MET A 103 -14.87 3.43 -2.22
C MET A 103 -16.04 3.00 -1.33
N LEU A 104 -17.25 2.92 -1.88
CA LEU A 104 -18.44 2.48 -1.16
C LEU A 104 -18.58 0.96 -1.15
N ASN A 105 -17.96 0.28 -2.10
CA ASN A 105 -17.94 -1.17 -2.15
C ASN A 105 -16.93 -1.74 -1.13
N GLY A 106 -17.27 -2.89 -0.55
CA GLY A 106 -16.31 -3.62 0.29
C GLY A 106 -15.10 -4.09 -0.52
N GLU A 107 -13.93 -4.08 0.10
CA GLU A 107 -12.66 -4.49 -0.51
C GLU A 107 -12.72 -5.90 -1.12
N ILE A 108 -13.43 -6.83 -0.47
CA ILE A 108 -13.65 -8.20 -0.96
C ILE A 108 -14.38 -8.18 -2.30
N VAL A 109 -15.44 -7.38 -2.44
CA VAL A 109 -16.21 -7.26 -3.68
C VAL A 109 -15.34 -6.70 -4.81
N MET A 110 -14.53 -5.70 -4.50
CA MET A 110 -13.59 -5.12 -5.45
C MET A 110 -12.51 -6.13 -5.86
N GLY A 111 -11.91 -6.85 -4.91
CA GLY A 111 -10.89 -7.86 -5.19
C GLY A 111 -11.41 -8.98 -6.08
N ILE A 112 -12.57 -9.56 -5.75
CA ILE A 112 -13.21 -10.61 -6.57
C ILE A 112 -13.59 -10.08 -7.95
N SER A 113 -14.15 -8.88 -8.04
CA SER A 113 -14.56 -8.29 -9.33
C SER A 113 -13.36 -8.08 -10.25
N LEU A 114 -12.24 -7.58 -9.72
CA LEU A 114 -11.00 -7.38 -10.48
C LEU A 114 -10.38 -8.73 -10.88
N MET A 115 -10.36 -9.72 -9.99
CA MET A 115 -9.91 -11.07 -10.31
C MET A 115 -10.71 -11.64 -11.49
N LEU A 116 -12.05 -11.60 -11.42
CA LEU A 116 -12.92 -12.10 -12.50
C LEU A 116 -12.71 -11.32 -13.81
N LEU A 117 -12.52 -10.00 -13.73
CA LEU A 117 -12.20 -9.19 -14.90
C LEU A 117 -10.90 -9.64 -15.57
N PHE A 118 -9.83 -9.84 -14.80
CA PHE A 118 -8.54 -10.31 -15.34
C PHE A 118 -8.67 -11.70 -15.96
N ILE A 119 -9.41 -12.59 -15.32
CA ILE A 119 -9.70 -13.94 -15.85
C ILE A 119 -10.45 -13.86 -17.17
N ILE A 120 -11.51 -13.06 -17.28
CA ILE A 120 -12.29 -12.89 -18.53
C ILE A 120 -11.41 -12.31 -19.63
N CYS A 121 -10.53 -11.36 -19.29
CA CYS A 121 -9.56 -10.77 -20.23
C CYS A 121 -8.38 -11.72 -20.56
N ARG A 122 -8.31 -12.90 -19.95
CA ARG A 122 -7.20 -13.86 -20.08
C ARG A 122 -5.84 -13.26 -19.71
N ILE A 123 -5.83 -12.35 -18.73
CA ILE A 123 -4.61 -11.77 -18.17
C ILE A 123 -4.14 -12.70 -17.04
N GLN A 124 -2.91 -13.20 -17.15
CA GLN A 124 -2.31 -14.02 -16.09
C GLN A 124 -2.16 -13.22 -14.81
N LEU A 125 -2.59 -13.82 -13.70
CA LEU A 125 -2.47 -13.21 -12.38
C LEU A 125 -0.99 -13.18 -11.97
N GLY A 126 -0.56 -12.07 -11.35
CA GLY A 126 0.82 -11.86 -10.95
C GLY A 126 1.08 -10.41 -10.54
N PHE A 127 2.32 -9.97 -10.61
CA PHE A 127 2.74 -8.61 -10.27
C PHE A 127 1.94 -7.54 -11.04
N GLY A 128 1.73 -7.74 -12.35
CA GLY A 128 1.02 -6.76 -13.21
C GLY A 128 -0.45 -6.59 -12.82
N THR A 129 -1.14 -7.66 -12.46
CA THR A 129 -2.55 -7.60 -12.03
C THR A 129 -2.70 -6.97 -10.66
N ILE A 130 -1.79 -7.23 -9.72
CA ILE A 130 -1.75 -6.53 -8.44
C ILE A 130 -1.55 -5.02 -8.68
N LEU A 131 -0.57 -4.66 -9.51
CA LEU A 131 -0.29 -3.25 -9.82
C LEU A 131 -1.51 -2.55 -10.44
N MET A 132 -2.16 -3.16 -11.44
CA MET A 132 -3.38 -2.61 -12.07
C MET A 132 -4.52 -2.47 -11.08
N ALA A 133 -4.72 -3.45 -10.21
CA ALA A 133 -5.74 -3.42 -9.19
C ALA A 133 -5.51 -2.27 -8.19
N HIS A 134 -4.26 -2.12 -7.72
CA HIS A 134 -3.87 -1.04 -6.81
C HIS A 134 -4.01 0.34 -7.44
N ILE A 135 -3.67 0.51 -8.72
CA ILE A 135 -3.92 1.76 -9.45
C ILE A 135 -5.41 2.06 -9.48
N THR A 136 -6.23 1.06 -9.83
CA THR A 136 -7.67 1.23 -10.01
C THR A 136 -8.36 1.70 -8.73
N PHE A 137 -8.08 1.08 -7.59
CA PHE A 137 -8.73 1.49 -6.35
C PHE A 137 -8.14 2.77 -5.75
N ASN A 138 -6.89 3.11 -6.06
CA ASN A 138 -6.23 4.31 -5.55
C ASN A 138 -6.66 5.62 -6.25
N VAL A 139 -7.00 5.57 -7.54
CA VAL A 139 -7.41 6.76 -8.32
C VAL A 139 -8.53 7.57 -7.64
N PRO A 140 -9.61 6.98 -7.12
CA PRO A 140 -10.65 7.72 -6.39
C PRO A 140 -10.13 8.52 -5.19
N TYR A 141 -9.23 7.95 -4.41
CA TYR A 141 -8.65 8.62 -3.23
C TYR A 141 -7.82 9.84 -3.62
N VAL A 142 -7.07 9.73 -4.72
CA VAL A 142 -6.31 10.86 -5.28
C VAL A 142 -7.27 11.97 -5.74
N ILE A 143 -8.34 11.62 -6.47
CA ILE A 143 -9.34 12.58 -6.94
C ILE A 143 -9.97 13.34 -5.75
N LEU A 144 -10.31 12.62 -4.68
CA LEU A 144 -10.88 13.22 -3.47
C LEU A 144 -9.90 14.14 -2.74
N SER A 145 -8.60 13.86 -2.81
CA SER A 145 -7.58 14.69 -2.19
C SER A 145 -7.27 15.95 -3.01
N VAL A 146 -7.27 15.84 -4.34
CA VAL A 146 -6.91 16.95 -5.25
C VAL A 146 -8.11 17.88 -5.53
N MET A 147 -9.34 17.34 -5.67
CA MET A 147 -10.52 18.10 -6.06
C MET A 147 -10.83 19.30 -5.14
N PRO A 148 -10.77 19.21 -3.80
CA PRO A 148 -10.98 20.35 -2.93
C PRO A 148 -9.97 21.47 -3.16
N LYS A 149 -8.70 21.12 -3.40
CA LYS A 149 -7.64 22.10 -3.68
C LYS A 149 -7.86 22.77 -5.02
N LEU A 150 -8.20 22.01 -6.05
CA LEU A 150 -8.51 22.55 -7.37
C LEU A 150 -9.71 23.50 -7.36
N LYS A 151 -10.73 23.22 -6.53
CA LYS A 151 -11.90 24.12 -6.37
C LYS A 151 -11.55 25.41 -5.58
N GLN A 152 -10.51 25.38 -4.74
CA GLN A 152 -10.04 26.55 -3.99
C GLN A 152 -9.14 27.47 -4.83
N THR A 153 -8.57 26.97 -5.93
CA THR A 153 -7.71 27.74 -6.83
C THR A 153 -8.50 28.86 -7.49
N ASN A 154 -7.94 30.07 -7.46
CA ASN A 154 -8.60 31.24 -8.04
C ASN A 154 -8.47 31.23 -9.57
N LYS A 155 -9.61 31.11 -10.26
CA LYS A 155 -9.65 31.11 -11.72
C LYS A 155 -9.13 32.41 -12.34
N SER A 156 -9.38 33.55 -11.68
CA SER A 156 -8.92 34.86 -12.19
C SER A 156 -7.38 34.94 -12.29
N THR A 157 -6.64 34.25 -11.45
CA THR A 157 -5.16 34.19 -11.55
C THR A 157 -4.71 33.44 -12.79
N TYR A 158 -5.42 32.38 -13.16
CA TYR A 158 -5.16 31.64 -14.39
C TYR A 158 -5.52 32.46 -15.64
N GLU A 159 -6.69 33.11 -15.64
CA GLU A 159 -7.15 33.99 -16.73
C GLU A 159 -6.19 35.17 -16.93
N ALA A 160 -5.76 35.81 -15.84
CA ALA A 160 -4.75 36.88 -15.90
C ALA A 160 -3.41 36.44 -16.48
N ALA A 161 -2.99 35.20 -16.23
CA ALA A 161 -1.78 34.65 -16.84
C ALA A 161 -1.94 34.47 -18.37
N LEU A 162 -3.12 34.05 -18.83
CA LEU A 162 -3.44 33.94 -20.26
C LEU A 162 -3.47 35.32 -20.93
N ASP A 163 -4.08 36.32 -20.28
CA ASP A 163 -4.16 37.70 -20.77
C ASP A 163 -2.77 38.34 -20.91
N LEU A 164 -1.83 37.93 -20.07
CA LEU A 164 -0.41 38.33 -20.16
C LEU A 164 0.36 37.56 -21.24
N GLY A 165 -0.32 36.75 -22.08
CA GLY A 165 0.29 36.02 -23.19
C GLY A 165 0.92 34.68 -22.83
N ALA A 166 0.66 34.14 -21.63
CA ALA A 166 1.13 32.78 -21.30
C ALA A 166 0.31 31.74 -22.08
N SER A 167 0.99 30.70 -22.59
CA SER A 167 0.26 29.56 -23.17
C SER A 167 -0.51 28.81 -22.08
N PRO A 168 -1.64 28.13 -22.41
CA PRO A 168 -2.45 27.40 -21.43
C PRO A 168 -1.65 26.39 -20.59
N LEU A 169 -0.71 25.69 -21.24
CA LEU A 169 0.14 24.71 -20.57
C LEU A 169 1.13 25.40 -19.59
N HIS A 170 1.69 26.55 -20.00
CA HIS A 170 2.59 27.31 -19.14
C HIS A 170 1.85 27.91 -17.94
N ALA A 171 0.66 28.46 -18.15
CA ALA A 171 -0.22 28.96 -17.10
C ALA A 171 -0.61 27.85 -16.13
N PHE A 172 -0.93 26.65 -16.62
CA PHE A 172 -1.20 25.50 -15.77
C PHE A 172 -0.02 25.14 -14.85
N TRP A 173 1.18 24.96 -15.42
CA TRP A 173 2.36 24.55 -14.64
C TRP A 173 2.85 25.62 -13.67
N LYS A 174 2.64 26.91 -13.98
CA LYS A 174 3.14 28.01 -13.14
C LYS A 174 2.12 28.55 -12.13
N VAL A 175 0.83 28.38 -12.41
CA VAL A 175 -0.25 28.95 -11.57
C VAL A 175 -1.03 27.83 -10.91
N ILE A 176 -1.67 26.92 -11.68
CA ILE A 176 -2.58 25.93 -11.12
C ILE A 176 -1.81 24.83 -10.38
N PHE A 177 -0.80 24.24 -11.01
CA PHE A 177 -0.10 23.09 -10.46
C PHE A 177 0.54 23.36 -9.08
N PRO A 178 1.21 24.51 -8.81
CA PRO A 178 1.71 24.83 -7.47
C PRO A 178 0.59 24.96 -6.42
N ASP A 179 -0.56 25.51 -6.81
CA ASP A 179 -1.71 25.68 -5.91
C ASP A 179 -2.33 24.35 -5.49
N ILE A 180 -2.43 23.38 -6.44
CA ILE A 180 -2.99 22.06 -6.16
C ILE A 180 -1.96 21.09 -5.58
N MET A 181 -0.67 21.39 -5.62
CA MET A 181 0.43 20.52 -5.18
C MET A 181 0.22 19.93 -3.76
N PRO A 182 -0.27 20.69 -2.75
CA PRO A 182 -0.58 20.11 -1.46
C PRO A 182 -1.62 18.99 -1.51
N GLY A 183 -2.62 19.13 -2.41
CA GLY A 183 -3.62 18.08 -2.65
C GLY A 183 -3.05 16.87 -3.38
N VAL A 184 -2.17 17.09 -4.35
CA VAL A 184 -1.47 16.03 -5.09
C VAL A 184 -0.57 15.21 -4.17
N VAL A 185 0.23 15.89 -3.32
CA VAL A 185 1.09 15.22 -2.34
C VAL A 185 0.26 14.44 -1.31
N SER A 186 -0.82 15.03 -0.80
CA SER A 186 -1.72 14.32 0.12
C SER A 186 -2.38 13.10 -0.54
N GLY A 187 -2.79 13.23 -1.80
CA GLY A 187 -3.34 12.12 -2.58
C GLY A 187 -2.34 11.00 -2.81
N PHE A 188 -1.08 11.35 -3.12
CA PHE A 188 0.00 10.37 -3.25
C PHE A 188 0.25 9.62 -1.93
N LEU A 189 0.39 10.34 -0.82
CA LEU A 189 0.66 9.74 0.49
C LEU A 189 -0.51 8.83 0.94
N LEU A 190 -1.75 9.27 0.73
CA LEU A 190 -2.93 8.47 1.04
C LEU A 190 -2.96 7.19 0.19
N SER A 191 -2.78 7.33 -1.12
CA SER A 191 -2.71 6.21 -2.07
C SER A 191 -1.58 5.23 -1.73
N PHE A 192 -0.41 5.76 -1.36
CA PHE A 192 0.73 4.95 -0.94
C PHE A 192 0.42 4.15 0.33
N THR A 193 -0.17 4.79 1.34
CA THR A 193 -0.54 4.13 2.59
C THR A 193 -1.59 3.04 2.35
N MET A 194 -2.65 3.35 1.57
CA MET A 194 -3.69 2.38 1.24
C MET A 194 -3.16 1.18 0.46
N SER A 195 -2.17 1.40 -0.42
CA SER A 195 -1.55 0.32 -1.19
C SER A 195 -0.55 -0.51 -0.37
N LEU A 196 0.03 0.06 0.69
CA LEU A 196 1.05 -0.59 1.51
C LEU A 196 0.45 -1.65 2.43
N ASP A 197 -0.70 -1.40 3.01
CA ASP A 197 -1.37 -2.28 3.97
C ASP A 197 -2.49 -3.13 3.35
N ASP A 198 -2.75 -2.98 2.04
CA ASP A 198 -3.77 -3.78 1.36
C ASP A 198 -3.44 -5.27 1.42
N PHE A 199 -4.40 -6.02 1.91
CA PHE A 199 -4.38 -7.48 1.92
C PHE A 199 -5.39 -8.04 0.92
N VAL A 200 -6.61 -7.51 0.95
CA VAL A 200 -7.76 -8.16 0.32
C VAL A 200 -7.66 -8.14 -1.20
N ILE A 201 -7.42 -6.97 -1.78
CA ILE A 201 -7.33 -6.82 -3.23
C ILE A 201 -6.13 -7.61 -3.76
N THR A 202 -4.98 -7.51 -3.06
CA THR A 202 -3.78 -8.28 -3.39
C THR A 202 -4.04 -9.78 -3.35
N TYR A 203 -4.72 -10.29 -2.32
CA TYR A 203 -5.00 -11.72 -2.16
C TYR A 203 -5.75 -12.32 -3.35
N PHE A 204 -6.74 -11.59 -3.88
CA PHE A 204 -7.50 -12.03 -5.04
C PHE A 204 -6.78 -11.83 -6.38
N THR A 205 -5.88 -10.87 -6.48
CA THR A 205 -5.25 -10.48 -7.77
C THR A 205 -3.81 -10.94 -7.92
N LYS A 206 -3.22 -11.53 -6.87
CA LYS A 206 -1.87 -12.10 -6.92
C LYS A 206 -1.83 -13.40 -7.73
N GLY A 207 -0.69 -13.68 -8.33
CA GLY A 207 -0.34 -14.96 -8.92
C GLY A 207 0.69 -15.72 -8.09
N PRO A 208 1.02 -16.96 -8.51
CA PRO A 208 2.00 -17.79 -7.82
C PRO A 208 3.36 -17.10 -7.67
N GLY A 209 3.98 -17.28 -6.52
CA GLY A 209 5.31 -16.75 -6.22
C GLY A 209 5.40 -15.23 -6.07
N VAL A 210 4.28 -14.51 -6.14
CA VAL A 210 4.23 -13.06 -5.90
C VAL A 210 3.46 -12.76 -4.63
N ASP A 211 4.19 -12.57 -3.53
CA ASP A 211 3.61 -12.23 -2.25
C ASP A 211 3.92 -10.78 -1.87
N THR A 212 2.92 -10.14 -1.25
CA THR A 212 3.12 -8.90 -0.51
C THR A 212 3.29 -9.21 0.97
N LEU A 213 3.78 -8.24 1.72
CA LEU A 213 3.98 -8.40 3.14
C LEU A 213 2.69 -8.76 3.88
N SER A 214 1.57 -8.13 3.50
CA SER A 214 0.26 -8.39 4.10
C SER A 214 -0.21 -9.82 3.83
N THR A 215 -0.04 -10.34 2.60
CA THR A 215 -0.40 -11.72 2.27
C THR A 215 0.52 -12.73 2.95
N LYS A 216 1.82 -12.42 3.08
CA LYS A 216 2.79 -13.27 3.78
C LYS A 216 2.52 -13.32 5.28
N ILE A 217 2.25 -12.17 5.92
CA ILE A 217 1.86 -12.12 7.33
C ILE A 217 0.60 -12.96 7.57
N TYR A 218 -0.40 -12.83 6.71
CA TYR A 218 -1.64 -13.59 6.84
C TYR A 218 -1.39 -15.10 6.76
N ALA A 219 -0.60 -15.57 5.79
CA ALA A 219 -0.25 -16.98 5.67
C ALA A 219 0.50 -17.49 6.91
N GLU A 220 1.47 -16.73 7.43
CA GLU A 220 2.23 -17.11 8.63
C GLU A 220 1.37 -17.10 9.91
N VAL A 221 0.42 -16.15 10.03
CA VAL A 221 -0.52 -16.12 11.17
C VAL A 221 -1.38 -17.37 11.22
N ARG A 222 -1.80 -17.90 10.07
CA ARG A 222 -2.59 -19.14 9.98
C ARG A 222 -1.80 -20.38 10.38
N LYS A 223 -0.54 -20.48 9.98
CA LYS A 223 0.38 -21.59 10.33
C LYS A 223 0.83 -21.58 11.80
N GLY A 224 0.51 -20.51 12.51
CA GLY A 224 0.99 -20.27 13.86
C GLY A 224 2.06 -19.16 13.86
N ILE A 225 1.82 -18.12 14.65
CA ILE A 225 2.66 -16.92 14.64
C ILE A 225 4.07 -17.27 15.14
N LYS A 226 5.04 -17.23 14.24
CA LYS A 226 6.46 -17.35 14.56
C LYS A 226 6.95 -16.07 15.26
N PRO A 227 7.95 -16.15 16.16
CA PRO A 227 8.49 -14.96 16.85
C PRO A 227 9.02 -13.87 15.92
N GLU A 228 9.50 -14.24 14.73
CA GLU A 228 9.94 -13.30 13.68
C GLU A 228 8.82 -12.34 13.25
N MET A 229 7.56 -12.78 13.28
CA MET A 229 6.41 -11.93 12.93
C MET A 229 6.19 -10.81 13.94
N TYR A 230 6.54 -11.01 15.20
CA TYR A 230 6.50 -9.94 16.21
C TYR A 230 7.56 -8.87 15.93
N SER A 231 8.77 -9.29 15.52
CA SER A 231 9.85 -8.37 15.14
C SER A 231 9.48 -7.58 13.88
N LEU A 232 8.90 -8.23 12.89
CA LEU A 232 8.40 -7.58 11.68
C LEU A 232 7.32 -6.55 11.99
N SER A 233 6.29 -6.93 12.78
CA SER A 233 5.21 -6.03 13.19
C SER A 233 5.74 -4.83 13.99
N THR A 234 6.75 -5.05 14.83
CA THR A 234 7.40 -3.98 15.60
C THR A 234 8.13 -3.01 14.70
N ILE A 235 8.91 -3.48 13.72
CA ILE A 235 9.61 -2.62 12.75
C ILE A 235 8.62 -1.79 11.95
N LEU A 236 7.55 -2.42 11.44
CA LEU A 236 6.51 -1.73 10.70
C LEU A 236 5.84 -0.65 11.55
N PHE A 237 5.43 -0.98 12.77
CA PHE A 237 4.81 -0.03 13.69
C PHE A 237 5.72 1.16 13.98
N VAL A 238 6.99 0.90 14.31
CA VAL A 238 7.98 1.96 14.58
C VAL A 238 8.21 2.81 13.33
N THR A 239 8.31 2.21 12.15
CA THR A 239 8.49 2.92 10.88
C THR A 239 7.30 3.84 10.59
N VAL A 240 6.08 3.33 10.72
CA VAL A 240 4.86 4.13 10.51
C VAL A 240 4.75 5.23 11.56
N LEU A 241 5.06 4.94 12.81
CA LEU A 241 5.05 5.93 13.89
C LEU A 241 6.06 7.06 13.63
N LEU A 242 7.29 6.71 13.21
CA LEU A 242 8.32 7.68 12.85
C LEU A 242 7.89 8.53 11.64
N LEU A 243 7.32 7.91 10.61
CA LEU A 243 6.77 8.63 9.45
C LEU A 243 5.65 9.59 9.86
N LEU A 244 4.72 9.14 10.72
CA LEU A 244 3.66 9.98 11.26
C LEU A 244 4.21 11.16 12.07
N LEU A 245 5.19 10.93 12.92
CA LEU A 245 5.83 12.00 13.70
C LEU A 245 6.54 12.98 12.78
N LEU A 246 7.26 12.53 11.76
CA LEU A 246 7.94 13.38 10.78
C LEU A 246 6.95 14.22 9.96
N VAL A 247 5.81 13.66 9.58
CA VAL A 247 4.75 14.36 8.83
C VAL A 247 4.01 15.33 9.74
N ASN A 248 3.74 14.95 11.00
CA ASN A 248 2.99 15.75 11.98
C ASN A 248 3.83 16.76 12.76
N VAL A 249 5.14 16.83 12.58
CA VAL A 249 5.96 17.98 13.02
C VAL A 249 5.63 19.18 12.13
N ASN A 250 4.35 19.55 12.08
CA ASN A 250 3.86 20.74 11.40
C ASN A 250 4.26 22.01 12.16
N PRO A 251 4.45 23.13 11.44
CA PRO A 251 4.63 24.42 12.09
C PRO A 251 3.45 24.68 13.03
N SER A 252 3.76 25.28 14.17
CA SER A 252 2.72 25.64 15.14
C SER A 252 1.69 26.55 14.46
N PRO A 253 0.43 26.58 14.94
CA PRO A 253 -0.59 27.48 14.38
C PRO A 253 -0.19 28.97 14.37
N LYS A 254 0.84 29.34 15.12
CA LYS A 254 1.47 30.68 15.10
C LYS A 254 2.36 30.86 13.87
N GLU A 255 3.16 29.88 13.50
CA GLU A 255 4.03 29.91 12.31
C GLU A 255 3.20 29.93 11.02
N GLU A 256 2.09 29.17 10.99
CA GLU A 256 1.18 29.16 9.84
C GLU A 256 0.47 30.52 9.65
N LYS A 257 0.10 31.19 10.75
CA LYS A 257 -0.44 32.56 10.72
C LYS A 257 0.61 33.62 10.37
N GLU A 258 1.84 33.44 10.76
CA GLU A 258 2.97 34.34 10.39
C GLU A 258 3.34 34.12 8.92
N GLU A 259 3.44 32.88 8.44
CA GLU A 259 3.64 32.58 7.01
C GLU A 259 2.50 33.13 6.14
N ALA A 260 1.25 33.03 6.59
CA ALA A 260 0.09 33.60 5.89
C ALA A 260 0.17 35.14 5.83
N LYS A 261 0.53 35.80 6.92
CA LYS A 261 0.74 37.25 6.96
C LYS A 261 1.92 37.70 6.11
N GLU A 262 3.02 36.91 6.10
CA GLU A 262 4.16 37.20 5.22
C GLU A 262 3.79 37.00 3.75
N ARG A 263 3.00 35.99 3.40
CA ARG A 263 2.48 35.79 2.05
C ARG A 263 1.61 36.93 1.58
N GLU A 264 0.71 37.42 2.44
CA GLU A 264 -0.13 38.60 2.14
C GLU A 264 0.72 39.90 2.01
N ALA A 265 1.73 40.08 2.86
CA ALA A 265 2.63 41.21 2.80
C ALA A 265 3.54 41.19 1.56
N MET A 266 4.00 40.00 1.13
CA MET A 266 4.78 39.82 -0.09
C MET A 266 3.94 39.98 -1.35
N ALA A 267 2.68 39.48 -1.33
CA ALA A 267 1.74 39.67 -2.43
C ALA A 267 1.42 41.16 -2.65
N LYS A 268 1.30 41.96 -1.56
CA LYS A 268 1.12 43.42 -1.62
C LYS A 268 2.36 44.16 -2.15
N LYS A 269 3.56 43.58 -2.04
CA LYS A 269 4.83 44.18 -2.49
C LYS A 269 5.28 43.76 -3.89
N GLY A 270 4.48 42.95 -4.63
CA GLY A 270 4.82 42.48 -5.99
C GLY A 270 6.08 41.61 -6.06
N ILE A 271 6.54 41.05 -4.96
CA ILE A 271 7.78 40.27 -4.89
C ILE A 271 7.49 38.80 -5.33
N ARG A 272 8.20 38.38 -6.35
CA ARG A 272 8.20 37.04 -6.95
C ARG A 272 8.37 35.97 -5.86
N PHE A 273 7.43 35.06 -5.75
CA PHE A 273 7.40 33.95 -4.79
C PHE A 273 8.66 33.08 -4.92
N ARG A 274 9.58 33.23 -3.99
CA ARG A 274 10.76 32.35 -3.85
C ARG A 274 10.35 31.21 -2.93
N ILE A 275 10.09 30.04 -3.51
CA ILE A 275 9.81 28.82 -2.74
C ILE A 275 10.94 28.62 -1.74
N THR A 276 10.65 28.78 -0.45
CA THR A 276 11.66 28.68 0.60
C THR A 276 12.17 27.24 0.63
N LYS A 277 13.49 27.03 0.47
CA LYS A 277 14.13 25.70 0.45
C LYS A 277 13.69 24.79 1.61
N ARG A 278 13.33 25.35 2.76
CA ARG A 278 12.79 24.63 3.92
C ARG A 278 11.46 23.96 3.67
N VAL A 279 10.51 24.58 2.96
CA VAL A 279 9.19 24.00 2.67
C VAL A 279 9.32 22.87 1.66
N VAL A 280 10.17 23.04 0.66
CA VAL A 280 10.49 22.01 -0.34
C VAL A 280 11.18 20.82 0.32
N PHE A 281 12.19 21.06 1.14
CA PHE A 281 12.94 20.01 1.83
C PHE A 281 12.06 19.21 2.80
N ARG A 282 11.18 19.89 3.55
CA ARG A 282 10.29 19.26 4.56
C ARG A 282 9.14 18.45 3.94
N ARG A 283 8.71 18.80 2.69
CA ARG A 283 7.67 18.07 1.96
C ARG A 283 8.24 16.97 1.05
N ILE A 284 9.47 17.15 0.56
CA ILE A 284 10.14 16.17 -0.32
C ILE A 284 10.87 15.11 0.52
N LEU A 285 11.29 15.40 1.74
CA LEU A 285 12.02 14.45 2.59
C LEU A 285 11.28 13.10 2.81
N PRO A 286 9.97 13.06 3.15
CA PRO A 286 9.25 11.78 3.25
C PRO A 286 9.14 11.07 1.90
N ILE A 287 8.94 11.81 0.81
CA ILE A 287 8.91 11.23 -0.55
C ILE A 287 10.30 10.70 -0.93
N ALA A 288 11.37 11.45 -0.64
CA ALA A 288 12.74 11.01 -0.89
C ALA A 288 13.11 9.79 -0.04
N MET A 289 12.64 9.71 1.20
CA MET A 289 12.87 8.56 2.09
C MET A 289 12.16 7.30 1.56
N VAL A 290 10.93 7.44 1.06
CA VAL A 290 10.18 6.37 0.39
C VAL A 290 10.88 5.94 -0.90
N LEU A 291 11.42 6.90 -1.68
CA LEU A 291 12.17 6.62 -2.91
C LEU A 291 13.52 5.94 -2.63
N VAL A 292 14.21 6.28 -1.55
CA VAL A 292 15.48 5.66 -1.14
C VAL A 292 15.24 4.23 -0.65
N ILE A 293 14.21 3.99 0.14
CA ILE A 293 13.82 2.65 0.61
C ILE A 293 13.36 1.79 -0.59
N GLY A 294 12.52 2.35 -1.48
CA GLY A 294 12.06 1.69 -2.70
C GLY A 294 13.20 1.43 -3.70
N GLY A 295 14.11 2.40 -3.89
CA GLY A 295 15.26 2.28 -4.78
C GLY A 295 16.28 1.25 -4.30
N GLY A 296 16.53 1.17 -2.99
CA GLY A 296 17.34 0.13 -2.37
C GLY A 296 16.75 -1.26 -2.58
N GLY A 297 15.41 -1.37 -2.51
CA GLY A 297 14.68 -2.60 -2.79
C GLY A 297 14.78 -3.06 -4.23
N ILE A 298 14.66 -2.13 -5.20
CA ILE A 298 14.81 -2.43 -6.63
C ILE A 298 16.23 -2.96 -6.92
N TYR A 299 17.26 -2.35 -6.33
CA TYR A 299 18.65 -2.80 -6.51
C TYR A 299 18.88 -4.19 -5.95
N TYR A 300 18.34 -4.51 -4.77
CA TYR A 300 18.48 -5.83 -4.14
C TYR A 300 17.66 -6.91 -4.84
N GLY A 301 16.41 -6.59 -5.25
CA GLY A 301 15.55 -7.50 -6.00
C GLY A 301 16.08 -7.84 -7.38
N SER A 302 16.77 -6.91 -8.06
CA SER A 302 17.38 -7.17 -9.37
C SER A 302 18.60 -8.12 -9.29
N GLN A 303 19.31 -8.15 -8.19
CA GLN A 303 20.42 -9.10 -7.97
C GLN A 303 19.92 -10.52 -7.71
N ASN A 304 18.79 -10.68 -7.03
CA ASN A 304 18.22 -12.00 -6.72
C ASN A 304 17.36 -12.57 -7.87
N ALA A 305 16.82 -11.74 -8.74
CA ALA A 305 16.09 -12.18 -9.93
C ALA A 305 16.99 -12.87 -10.98
N SER A 306 18.31 -12.74 -10.87
CA SER A 306 19.29 -13.39 -11.77
C SER A 306 19.67 -14.81 -11.35
N ALA A 307 19.13 -15.33 -10.24
CA ALA A 307 19.42 -16.68 -9.74
C ALA A 307 18.41 -17.76 -10.23
N GLY A 308 17.53 -17.44 -11.18
CA GLY A 308 16.43 -18.28 -11.63
C GLY A 308 16.79 -19.22 -12.77
N GLY A 309 17.59 -20.25 -12.52
CA GLY A 309 17.79 -21.41 -13.40
C GLY A 309 17.40 -22.74 -12.76
N SER A 310 16.85 -22.75 -11.55
CA SER A 310 16.36 -23.96 -10.88
C SER A 310 14.97 -24.34 -11.41
N GLN A 311 14.73 -25.63 -11.60
CA GLN A 311 13.41 -26.16 -11.86
C GLN A 311 12.49 -25.73 -10.71
N GLN A 312 11.35 -25.14 -11.02
CA GLN A 312 10.35 -24.74 -10.04
C GLN A 312 9.14 -25.67 -10.12
N LEU A 313 8.62 -26.06 -8.95
CA LEU A 313 7.38 -26.83 -8.82
C LEU A 313 6.34 -25.94 -8.15
N ILE A 314 5.26 -25.60 -8.86
CA ILE A 314 4.19 -24.77 -8.33
C ILE A 314 3.09 -25.68 -7.76
N VAL A 315 2.97 -25.68 -6.44
CA VAL A 315 2.00 -26.50 -5.69
C VAL A 315 0.89 -25.62 -5.16
N TYR A 316 -0.36 -26.01 -5.44
CA TYR A 316 -1.56 -25.34 -4.94
C TYR A 316 -2.35 -26.28 -4.05
N ASN A 317 -2.32 -26.04 -2.74
CA ASN A 317 -2.86 -26.96 -1.76
C ASN A 317 -3.86 -26.27 -0.83
N TRP A 318 -4.67 -27.07 -0.14
CA TRP A 318 -5.54 -26.60 0.93
C TRP A 318 -4.71 -26.02 2.09
N GLY A 319 -5.17 -24.91 2.70
CA GLY A 319 -4.47 -24.29 3.83
C GLY A 319 -4.23 -25.28 4.98
N GLU A 320 -3.04 -25.21 5.58
CA GLU A 320 -2.61 -26.00 6.74
C GLU A 320 -2.46 -27.52 6.51
N TYR A 321 -2.39 -27.97 5.26
CA TYR A 321 -2.28 -29.41 4.97
C TYR A 321 -0.87 -29.95 4.95
N MET A 322 0.14 -29.08 4.79
CA MET A 322 1.55 -29.49 4.69
C MET A 322 2.43 -28.64 5.59
N ASP A 323 3.31 -29.30 6.32
CA ASP A 323 4.31 -28.62 7.14
C ASP A 323 5.42 -28.03 6.25
N SER A 324 5.91 -26.83 6.59
CA SER A 324 7.01 -26.18 5.86
C SER A 324 8.28 -27.01 5.86
N ASP A 325 8.56 -27.75 6.95
CA ASP A 325 9.75 -28.58 7.08
C ASP A 325 9.80 -29.69 6.02
N VAL A 326 8.64 -30.17 5.57
CA VAL A 326 8.54 -31.17 4.48
C VAL A 326 8.95 -30.57 3.14
N ILE A 327 8.59 -29.32 2.90
CA ILE A 327 8.98 -28.60 1.68
C ILE A 327 10.49 -28.37 1.67
N ASP A 328 11.05 -27.93 2.80
CA ASP A 328 12.49 -27.70 2.95
C ASP A 328 13.30 -28.96 2.71
N ILE A 329 12.85 -30.11 3.26
CA ILE A 329 13.49 -31.43 3.04
C ILE A 329 13.43 -31.82 1.55
N PHE A 330 12.28 -31.61 0.90
CA PHE A 330 12.12 -31.93 -0.52
C PHE A 330 13.04 -31.06 -1.40
N GLU A 331 13.17 -29.78 -1.09
CA GLU A 331 14.07 -28.85 -1.80
C GLU A 331 15.55 -29.23 -1.60
N GLU A 332 15.94 -29.63 -0.38
CA GLU A 332 17.31 -30.10 -0.08
C GLU A 332 17.64 -31.41 -0.82
N GLU A 333 16.69 -32.36 -0.90
CA GLU A 333 16.92 -33.65 -1.54
C GLU A 333 16.90 -33.58 -3.07
N THR A 334 16.02 -32.73 -3.64
CA THR A 334 15.80 -32.72 -5.09
C THR A 334 16.46 -31.58 -5.83
N GLY A 335 16.79 -30.49 -5.11
CA GLY A 335 17.26 -29.23 -5.71
C GLY A 335 16.19 -28.48 -6.50
N ILE A 336 14.92 -28.89 -6.39
CA ILE A 336 13.78 -28.27 -7.04
C ILE A 336 13.15 -27.26 -6.08
N HIS A 337 13.07 -26.00 -6.50
CA HIS A 337 12.42 -24.96 -5.69
C HIS A 337 10.89 -25.09 -5.74
N VAL A 338 10.22 -25.17 -4.57
CA VAL A 338 8.77 -25.34 -4.45
C VAL A 338 8.11 -23.99 -4.18
N VAL A 339 7.30 -23.52 -5.14
CA VAL A 339 6.39 -22.39 -4.95
C VAL A 339 5.09 -22.93 -4.37
N TYR A 340 4.97 -22.88 -3.04
CA TYR A 340 3.81 -23.41 -2.33
C TYR A 340 2.76 -22.35 -2.10
N GLU A 341 1.57 -22.53 -2.69
CA GLU A 341 0.42 -21.67 -2.51
C GLU A 341 -0.72 -22.38 -1.80
N GLU A 342 -1.44 -21.63 -0.98
CA GLU A 342 -2.58 -22.12 -0.23
C GLU A 342 -3.87 -21.46 -0.70
N TYR A 343 -4.96 -22.22 -0.67
CA TYR A 343 -6.30 -21.70 -0.89
C TYR A 343 -7.22 -22.01 0.31
N GLU A 344 -8.19 -21.14 0.53
CA GLU A 344 -9.08 -21.25 1.68
C GLU A 344 -10.34 -22.05 1.37
N THR A 345 -10.87 -21.86 0.17
CA THR A 345 -12.12 -22.48 -0.25
C THR A 345 -12.05 -22.92 -1.70
N ASN A 346 -12.79 -23.97 -2.04
CA ASN A 346 -12.87 -24.48 -3.41
C ASN A 346 -13.46 -23.44 -4.37
N GLU A 347 -14.32 -22.53 -3.87
CA GLU A 347 -14.93 -21.46 -4.65
C GLU A 347 -13.91 -20.45 -5.13
N ILE A 348 -12.80 -20.25 -4.39
CA ILE A 348 -11.69 -19.39 -4.79
C ILE A 348 -10.73 -20.15 -5.70
N MET A 349 -10.44 -21.41 -5.39
CA MET A 349 -9.51 -22.26 -6.13
C MET A 349 -10.03 -22.56 -7.54
N TYR A 350 -11.27 -23.03 -7.66
CA TYR A 350 -11.84 -23.51 -8.91
C TYR A 350 -11.83 -22.49 -10.07
N PRO A 351 -12.28 -21.22 -9.88
CA PRO A 351 -12.20 -20.22 -10.94
C PRO A 351 -10.77 -19.93 -11.41
N LYS A 352 -9.80 -19.94 -10.51
CA LYS A 352 -8.38 -19.71 -10.85
C LYS A 352 -7.85 -20.85 -11.74
N ILE A 353 -8.15 -22.10 -11.43
CA ILE A 353 -7.73 -23.27 -12.22
C ILE A 353 -8.48 -23.33 -13.55
N LYS A 354 -9.81 -23.24 -13.51
CA LYS A 354 -10.68 -23.36 -14.69
C LYS A 354 -10.39 -22.29 -15.74
N SER A 355 -10.00 -21.11 -15.30
CA SER A 355 -9.69 -19.99 -16.21
C SER A 355 -8.40 -20.17 -17.00
N GLY A 356 -7.49 -21.05 -16.54
CA GLY A 356 -6.14 -21.14 -17.08
C GLY A 356 -5.31 -19.88 -16.88
N ALA A 357 -5.75 -18.98 -16.00
CA ALA A 357 -5.03 -17.75 -15.68
C ALA A 357 -3.72 -18.01 -14.94
N ILE A 358 -3.62 -19.17 -14.31
CA ILE A 358 -2.43 -19.64 -13.60
C ILE A 358 -2.19 -21.09 -14.00
N SER A 359 -0.94 -21.45 -14.28
CA SER A 359 -0.52 -22.84 -14.47
C SER A 359 0.05 -23.35 -13.16
N TYR A 360 -0.59 -24.33 -12.56
CA TYR A 360 -0.09 -25.06 -11.40
C TYR A 360 0.41 -26.41 -11.85
N ASP A 361 1.53 -26.88 -11.29
CA ASP A 361 2.07 -28.22 -11.61
C ASP A 361 1.39 -29.30 -10.77
N LEU A 362 1.05 -28.98 -9.52
CA LEU A 362 0.35 -29.86 -8.61
C LEU A 362 -0.80 -29.11 -7.91
N VAL A 363 -1.99 -29.69 -7.93
CA VAL A 363 -3.16 -29.18 -7.22
C VAL A 363 -3.72 -30.28 -6.33
N CYS A 364 -3.94 -29.95 -5.05
CA CYS A 364 -4.50 -30.89 -4.07
C CYS A 364 -5.90 -30.42 -3.65
N PRO A 365 -6.96 -30.71 -4.43
CA PRO A 365 -8.32 -30.33 -4.08
C PRO A 365 -8.85 -31.23 -2.95
N SER A 366 -9.82 -30.71 -2.16
CA SER A 366 -10.57 -31.57 -1.24
C SER A 366 -11.49 -32.53 -2.01
N ASP A 367 -11.85 -33.64 -1.39
CA ASP A 367 -12.76 -34.65 -1.93
C ASP A 367 -14.09 -34.06 -2.42
N TYR A 368 -14.60 -33.07 -1.71
CA TYR A 368 -15.82 -32.33 -2.06
C TYR A 368 -15.72 -31.60 -3.41
N CYS A 369 -14.53 -31.11 -3.75
CA CYS A 369 -14.31 -30.44 -5.04
C CYS A 369 -14.37 -31.41 -6.22
N LEU A 370 -13.89 -32.62 -6.06
CA LEU A 370 -13.88 -33.63 -7.11
C LEU A 370 -15.30 -34.05 -7.53
N LEU A 371 -16.27 -34.03 -6.61
CA LEU A 371 -17.68 -34.31 -6.89
C LEU A 371 -18.36 -33.29 -7.80
N TYR A 372 -17.92 -32.03 -7.79
CA TYR A 372 -18.50 -30.92 -8.56
C TYR A 372 -17.74 -30.59 -9.84
N THR A 373 -16.52 -31.09 -9.99
CA THR A 373 -15.62 -30.75 -11.12
C THR A 373 -15.33 -31.91 -12.05
N SER A 374 -15.78 -33.11 -11.71
CA SER A 374 -15.74 -34.25 -12.63
C SER A 374 -16.72 -34.02 -13.78
N PRO A 375 -16.30 -34.14 -15.07
CA PRO A 375 -17.16 -33.94 -16.21
C PRO A 375 -18.26 -35.00 -16.28
#